data_60c3ef83579a79da6748cec465b1d988
#
_entry.id   60c3ef83579a79da6748cec465b1d988
#
_cell.length_a   1.000
_cell.length_b   1.000
_cell.length_c   1.000
_cell.angle_alpha   90.00
_cell.angle_beta   90.00
_cell.angle_gamma   90.00
#
_symmetry.space_group_name_H-M   'P 1'
#
loop_
_entity.id
_entity.type
_entity.pdbx_description
1 polymer ?
#
loop_
_entity_poly.entity_id
_entity_poly.type
_entity_poly.pdbx_seq_one_letter_code
_entity_poly.pdbx_strand_id
1 'polypeptide(L)'
;MKCPFCGFAEDKVVDSRESKEAESIRRRRECLKCGKRFTTYERIDEIPYMVVKKDGRREKFDRQKVLNGLLRACEKRPVPISKLEQIVNEAESFVIESQERERKTSELGELIMNRLRRYDKVAYVRFASVYLDFKDVKEFMNELRDLVKAKSGGQ
;
A
#
# COMPACT_ATOMS: atom_id res chain seq x y z
N MET A 1 33.32 -5.77 1.42
CA MET A 1 32.23 -6.26 2.34
C MET A 1 32.86 -7.12 3.43
N LYS A 2 32.35 -7.05 4.67
CA LYS A 2 32.96 -7.77 5.81
C LYS A 2 32.88 -9.28 5.62
N CYS A 3 34.05 -9.97 5.67
CA CYS A 3 34.12 -11.42 5.51
C CYS A 3 33.37 -12.14 6.64
N PRO A 4 32.44 -13.06 6.34
CA PRO A 4 31.65 -13.76 7.37
C PRO A 4 32.49 -14.77 8.18
N PHE A 5 33.70 -15.11 7.72
CA PHE A 5 34.56 -16.11 8.39
C PHE A 5 35.62 -15.51 9.32
N CYS A 6 36.17 -14.36 8.94
CA CYS A 6 37.26 -13.74 9.73
C CYS A 6 37.05 -12.28 10.08
N GLY A 7 35.94 -11.68 9.65
CA GLY A 7 35.58 -10.29 9.94
C GLY A 7 36.40 -9.23 9.18
N PHE A 8 37.34 -9.60 8.32
CA PHE A 8 38.13 -8.64 7.54
C PHE A 8 37.27 -7.90 6.51
N ALA A 9 37.53 -6.60 6.32
CA ALA A 9 36.64 -5.72 5.55
C ALA A 9 36.89 -5.72 4.03
N GLU A 10 38.08 -6.20 3.59
CA GLU A 10 38.47 -6.16 2.20
C GLU A 10 38.29 -7.50 1.50
N ASP A 11 37.69 -7.46 0.34
CA ASP A 11 37.42 -8.60 -0.52
C ASP A 11 37.59 -8.21 -1.99
N LYS A 12 37.74 -9.20 -2.87
CA LYS A 12 37.68 -9.04 -4.32
C LYS A 12 36.51 -9.84 -4.89
N VAL A 13 35.86 -9.32 -5.91
CA VAL A 13 34.83 -10.04 -6.67
C VAL A 13 35.52 -10.95 -7.67
N VAL A 14 35.23 -12.27 -7.60
CA VAL A 14 35.80 -13.28 -8.49
C VAL A 14 34.85 -13.74 -9.58
N ASP A 15 33.54 -13.58 -9.37
CA ASP A 15 32.48 -13.89 -10.36
C ASP A 15 31.26 -13.02 -10.10
N SER A 16 30.59 -12.59 -11.19
CA SER A 16 29.38 -11.79 -11.14
C SER A 16 28.39 -12.30 -12.18
N ARG A 17 27.15 -12.58 -11.77
CA ARG A 17 26.10 -13.06 -12.66
C ARG A 17 24.78 -12.41 -12.32
N GLU A 18 24.07 -11.97 -13.34
CA GLU A 18 22.69 -11.52 -13.21
C GLU A 18 21.74 -12.71 -13.03
N SER A 19 20.65 -12.49 -12.26
CA SER A 19 19.53 -13.44 -12.23
C SER A 19 18.82 -13.48 -13.59
N LYS A 20 18.11 -14.56 -13.90
CA LYS A 20 17.38 -14.71 -15.17
C LYS A 20 16.37 -13.58 -15.44
N GLU A 21 15.86 -12.96 -14.40
CA GLU A 21 14.87 -11.88 -14.43
C GLU A 21 15.49 -10.48 -14.30
N ALA A 22 16.85 -10.40 -14.27
CA ALA A 22 17.63 -9.16 -14.07
C ALA A 22 17.30 -8.39 -12.77
N GLU A 23 16.61 -9.02 -11.79
CA GLU A 23 16.21 -8.40 -10.53
C GLU A 23 17.30 -8.38 -9.46
N SER A 24 18.35 -9.18 -9.65
CA SER A 24 19.47 -9.26 -8.71
C SER A 24 20.78 -9.64 -9.36
N ILE A 25 21.88 -9.19 -8.78
CA ILE A 25 23.23 -9.55 -9.19
C ILE A 25 23.82 -10.45 -8.09
N ARG A 26 24.16 -11.69 -8.46
CA ARG A 26 24.89 -12.61 -7.60
C ARG A 26 26.36 -12.34 -7.76
N ARG A 27 27.08 -12.03 -6.68
CA ARG A 27 28.54 -11.87 -6.69
C ARG A 27 29.22 -12.90 -5.80
N ARG A 28 30.20 -13.60 -6.38
CA ARG A 28 31.10 -14.47 -5.60
C ARG A 28 32.34 -13.65 -5.25
N ARG A 29 32.61 -13.56 -3.95
CA ARG A 29 33.67 -12.75 -3.35
C ARG A 29 34.71 -13.63 -2.69
N GLU A 30 35.95 -13.17 -2.67
CA GLU A 30 37.06 -13.84 -1.97
C GLU A 30 37.71 -12.86 -1.00
N CYS A 31 37.79 -13.25 0.26
CA CYS A 31 38.43 -12.44 1.31
C CYS A 31 39.93 -12.32 1.06
N LEU A 32 40.46 -11.11 1.09
CA LEU A 32 41.89 -10.88 0.88
C LEU A 32 42.76 -11.37 2.05
N LYS A 33 42.19 -11.55 3.26
CA LYS A 33 42.92 -12.01 4.43
C LYS A 33 42.92 -13.54 4.56
N CYS A 34 41.75 -14.20 4.52
CA CYS A 34 41.66 -15.63 4.79
C CYS A 34 41.43 -16.47 3.52
N GLY A 35 41.34 -15.88 2.34
CA GLY A 35 41.16 -16.58 1.06
C GLY A 35 39.82 -17.30 0.89
N LYS A 36 38.97 -17.32 1.93
CA LYS A 36 37.66 -17.99 1.84
C LYS A 36 36.70 -17.22 0.94
N ARG A 37 35.89 -17.97 0.21
CA ARG A 37 34.90 -17.41 -0.71
C ARG A 37 33.52 -17.40 -0.07
N PHE A 38 32.78 -16.31 -0.33
CA PHE A 38 31.40 -16.13 0.08
C PHE A 38 30.60 -15.49 -1.04
N THR A 39 29.29 -15.68 -1.01
CA THR A 39 28.37 -15.15 -2.03
C THR A 39 27.52 -14.05 -1.44
N THR A 40 27.34 -12.98 -2.23
CA THR A 40 26.45 -11.89 -1.89
C THR A 40 25.46 -11.67 -3.04
N TYR A 41 24.30 -11.12 -2.71
CA TYR A 41 23.31 -10.71 -3.68
C TYR A 41 23.08 -9.21 -3.55
N GLU A 42 23.18 -8.52 -4.67
CA GLU A 42 22.75 -7.12 -4.76
C GLU A 42 21.35 -7.11 -5.34
N ARG A 43 20.44 -6.39 -4.70
CA ARG A 43 19.08 -6.16 -5.16
C ARG A 43 18.78 -4.67 -5.05
N ILE A 44 17.88 -4.19 -5.88
CA ILE A 44 17.36 -2.84 -5.74
C ILE A 44 16.58 -2.81 -4.40
N ASP A 45 16.95 -1.88 -3.53
CA ASP A 45 16.22 -1.65 -2.29
C ASP A 45 14.96 -0.85 -2.61
N GLU A 46 13.84 -1.55 -2.67
CA GLU A 46 12.54 -0.92 -2.89
C GLU A 46 12.13 -0.18 -1.61
N ILE A 47 12.25 1.13 -1.64
CA ILE A 47 11.71 1.97 -0.57
C ILE A 47 10.19 1.84 -0.60
N PRO A 48 9.56 1.28 0.44
CA PRO A 48 8.13 1.08 0.45
C PRO A 48 7.37 2.41 0.41
N TYR A 49 6.25 2.43 -0.28
CA TYR A 49 5.31 3.52 -0.19
C TYR A 49 4.59 3.50 1.15
N MET A 50 4.49 4.67 1.78
CA MET A 50 3.99 4.81 3.14
C MET A 50 2.64 5.51 3.15
N VAL A 51 1.84 5.21 4.17
CA VAL A 51 0.63 5.95 4.51
C VAL A 51 0.78 6.56 5.90
N VAL A 52 0.43 7.84 6.02
CA VAL A 52 0.49 8.59 7.27
C VAL A 52 -0.87 8.57 7.93
N LYS A 53 -0.94 8.00 9.12
CA LYS A 53 -2.16 7.92 9.94
C LYS A 53 -2.55 9.27 10.54
N LYS A 54 -3.79 9.40 11.05
CA LYS A 54 -4.27 10.61 11.74
C LYS A 54 -3.39 11.02 12.93
N ASP A 55 -2.77 10.05 13.60
CA ASP A 55 -1.84 10.26 14.73
C ASP A 55 -0.38 10.54 14.31
N GLY A 56 -0.11 10.66 13.02
CA GLY A 56 1.21 10.91 12.45
C GLY A 56 2.08 9.67 12.27
N ARG A 57 1.65 8.49 12.70
CA ARG A 57 2.41 7.24 12.47
C ARG A 57 2.45 6.92 10.99
N ARG A 58 3.58 6.38 10.55
CA ARG A 58 3.79 5.90 9.19
C ARG A 58 3.68 4.38 9.15
N GLU A 59 2.87 3.87 8.25
CA GLU A 59 2.74 2.44 7.96
C GLU A 59 2.99 2.20 6.47
N LYS A 60 3.55 1.03 6.13
CA LYS A 60 3.64 0.60 4.73
C LYS A 60 2.24 0.51 4.14
N PHE A 61 2.05 1.01 2.90
CA PHE A 61 0.81 0.78 2.16
C PHE A 61 0.58 -0.72 1.98
N ASP A 62 -0.59 -1.17 2.34
CA ASP A 62 -0.99 -2.58 2.25
C ASP A 62 -2.27 -2.69 1.39
N ARG A 63 -2.07 -3.14 0.16
CA ARG A 63 -3.11 -3.38 -0.83
C ARG A 63 -4.17 -4.35 -0.31
N GLN A 64 -3.76 -5.41 0.37
CA GLN A 64 -4.67 -6.42 0.90
C GLN A 64 -5.55 -5.87 2.02
N LYS A 65 -5.00 -5.00 2.85
CA LYS A 65 -5.75 -4.31 3.91
C LYS A 65 -6.88 -3.44 3.34
N VAL A 66 -6.61 -2.73 2.24
CA VAL A 66 -7.63 -1.94 1.53
C VAL A 66 -8.70 -2.83 0.94
N LEU A 67 -8.32 -3.89 0.22
CA LEU A 67 -9.25 -4.85 -0.37
C LEU A 67 -10.16 -5.50 0.68
N ASN A 68 -9.59 -5.95 1.80
CA ASN A 68 -10.34 -6.55 2.89
C ASN A 68 -11.37 -5.57 3.51
N GLY A 69 -11.00 -4.30 3.64
CA GLY A 69 -11.92 -3.24 4.09
C GLY A 69 -13.10 -3.07 3.14
N LEU A 70 -12.84 -3.03 1.84
CA LEU A 70 -13.86 -2.94 0.80
C LEU A 70 -14.77 -4.17 0.76
N LEU A 71 -14.22 -5.38 0.85
CA LEU A 71 -14.99 -6.64 0.90
C LEU A 71 -15.96 -6.66 2.08
N ARG A 72 -15.52 -6.25 3.27
CA ARG A 72 -16.39 -6.15 4.46
C ARG A 72 -17.52 -5.13 4.25
N ALA A 73 -17.22 -3.98 3.69
CA ALA A 73 -18.22 -2.95 3.43
C ALA A 73 -19.26 -3.41 2.39
N CYS A 74 -18.82 -4.18 1.40
CA CYS A 74 -19.66 -4.70 0.31
C CYS A 74 -20.30 -6.06 0.61
N GLU A 75 -20.15 -6.60 1.82
CA GLU A 75 -20.74 -7.89 2.18
C GLU A 75 -22.27 -7.88 1.96
N LYS A 76 -22.79 -8.89 1.23
CA LYS A 76 -24.19 -8.99 0.82
C LYS A 76 -24.69 -7.82 -0.05
N ARG A 77 -23.79 -7.12 -0.74
CA ARG A 77 -24.15 -6.07 -1.72
C ARG A 77 -23.78 -6.54 -3.13
N PRO A 78 -24.55 -6.12 -4.16
CA PRO A 78 -24.33 -6.54 -5.55
C PRO A 78 -23.18 -5.74 -6.20
N VAL A 79 -22.02 -5.68 -5.54
CA VAL A 79 -20.83 -5.02 -6.08
C VAL A 79 -19.84 -6.11 -6.52
N PRO A 80 -19.53 -6.21 -7.82
CA PRO A 80 -18.58 -7.22 -8.31
C PRO A 80 -17.17 -7.02 -7.74
N ILE A 81 -16.46 -8.11 -7.45
CA ILE A 81 -15.09 -8.08 -6.95
C ILE A 81 -14.16 -7.28 -7.88
N SER A 82 -14.35 -7.40 -9.20
CA SER A 82 -13.59 -6.63 -10.20
C SER A 82 -13.66 -5.11 -10.00
N LYS A 83 -14.79 -4.60 -9.50
CA LYS A 83 -14.93 -3.17 -9.17
C LYS A 83 -14.19 -2.79 -7.90
N LEU A 84 -14.14 -3.70 -6.92
CA LEU A 84 -13.35 -3.49 -5.71
C LEU A 84 -11.85 -3.52 -6.02
N GLU A 85 -11.41 -4.44 -6.86
CA GLU A 85 -10.02 -4.49 -7.34
C GLU A 85 -9.65 -3.23 -8.13
N GLN A 86 -10.56 -2.69 -8.94
CA GLN A 86 -10.35 -1.42 -9.63
C GLN A 86 -10.13 -0.27 -8.64
N ILE A 87 -10.93 -0.17 -7.58
CA ILE A 87 -10.75 0.84 -6.52
C ILE A 87 -9.39 0.66 -5.84
N VAL A 88 -8.99 -0.59 -5.55
CA VAL A 88 -7.69 -0.87 -4.93
C VAL A 88 -6.53 -0.48 -5.83
N ASN A 89 -6.62 -0.76 -7.14
CA ASN A 89 -5.60 -0.36 -8.11
C ASN A 89 -5.47 1.17 -8.19
N GLU A 90 -6.59 1.90 -8.20
CA GLU A 90 -6.58 3.36 -8.19
C GLU A 90 -5.97 3.91 -6.88
N ALA A 91 -6.28 3.28 -5.74
CA ALA A 91 -5.70 3.64 -4.44
C ALA A 91 -4.19 3.39 -4.40
N GLU A 92 -3.73 2.28 -4.95
CA GLU A 92 -2.31 1.94 -5.08
C GLU A 92 -1.57 2.95 -5.98
N SER A 93 -2.11 3.22 -7.18
CA SER A 93 -1.55 4.22 -8.10
C SER A 93 -1.46 5.59 -7.44
N PHE A 94 -2.49 6.00 -6.70
CA PHE A 94 -2.52 7.28 -5.99
C PHE A 94 -1.38 7.42 -4.97
N VAL A 95 -1.02 6.32 -4.30
CA VAL A 95 0.11 6.31 -3.35
C VAL A 95 1.45 6.29 -4.10
N ILE A 96 1.55 5.50 -5.18
CA ILE A 96 2.78 5.37 -6.00
C ILE A 96 3.14 6.70 -6.68
N GLU A 97 2.16 7.46 -7.15
CA GLU A 97 2.37 8.75 -7.83
C GLU A 97 2.79 9.88 -6.88
N SER A 98 2.85 9.63 -5.57
CA SER A 98 3.32 10.62 -4.61
C SER A 98 4.82 10.86 -4.76
N GLN A 99 5.23 12.11 -4.96
CA GLN A 99 6.64 12.51 -5.02
C GLN A 99 7.40 12.20 -3.72
N GLU A 100 6.73 12.30 -2.58
CA GLU A 100 7.31 12.04 -1.26
C GLU A 100 7.23 10.57 -0.84
N ARG A 101 6.69 9.69 -1.72
CA ARG A 101 6.41 8.27 -1.44
C ARG A 101 5.54 8.05 -0.21
N GLU A 102 4.79 9.05 0.20
CA GLU A 102 3.82 8.95 1.27
C GLU A 102 2.53 9.70 0.96
N ARG A 103 1.40 9.21 1.50
CA ARG A 103 0.08 9.84 1.43
C ARG A 103 -0.61 9.74 2.77
N LYS A 104 -1.43 10.74 3.10
CA LYS A 104 -2.28 10.68 4.29
C LYS A 104 -3.39 9.65 4.10
N THR A 105 -3.67 8.88 5.14
CA THR A 105 -4.80 7.93 5.10
C THR A 105 -6.13 8.65 4.86
N SER A 106 -6.29 9.91 5.29
CA SER A 106 -7.47 10.72 5.00
C SER A 106 -7.71 10.91 3.49
N GLU A 107 -6.68 11.26 2.73
CA GLU A 107 -6.77 11.44 1.28
C GLU A 107 -7.09 10.12 0.56
N LEU A 108 -6.45 9.05 0.99
CA LEU A 108 -6.68 7.70 0.46
C LEU A 108 -8.12 7.25 0.74
N GLY A 109 -8.62 7.50 1.93
CA GLY A 109 -9.98 7.17 2.30
C GLY A 109 -11.03 7.97 1.56
N GLU A 110 -10.80 9.26 1.33
CA GLU A 110 -11.69 10.09 0.50
C GLU A 110 -11.77 9.56 -0.93
N LEU A 111 -10.64 9.18 -1.53
CA LEU A 111 -10.62 8.56 -2.84
C LEU A 111 -11.48 7.29 -2.86
N ILE A 112 -11.26 6.37 -1.92
CA ILE A 112 -11.99 5.10 -1.82
C ILE A 112 -13.48 5.35 -1.60
N MET A 113 -13.84 6.23 -0.68
CA MET A 113 -15.23 6.60 -0.39
C MET A 113 -15.94 7.18 -1.61
N ASN A 114 -15.30 8.09 -2.34
CA ASN A 114 -15.85 8.69 -3.54
C ASN A 114 -16.12 7.66 -4.64
N ARG A 115 -15.26 6.64 -4.79
CA ARG A 115 -15.47 5.54 -5.73
C ARG A 115 -16.59 4.62 -5.27
N LEU A 116 -16.57 4.21 -4.00
CA LEU A 116 -17.56 3.30 -3.44
C LEU A 116 -18.98 3.90 -3.47
N ARG A 117 -19.12 5.20 -3.22
CA ARG A 117 -20.38 5.95 -3.29
C ARG A 117 -21.05 5.85 -4.65
N ARG A 118 -20.29 5.74 -5.75
CA ARG A 118 -20.82 5.60 -7.12
C ARG A 118 -21.36 4.21 -7.38
N TYR A 119 -20.82 3.17 -6.76
CA TYR A 119 -21.24 1.79 -6.95
C TYR A 119 -22.38 1.39 -6.01
N ASP A 120 -22.24 1.66 -4.72
CA ASP A 120 -23.23 1.28 -3.72
C ASP A 120 -23.21 2.21 -2.50
N LYS A 121 -24.33 2.92 -2.28
CA LYS A 121 -24.44 3.87 -1.17
C LYS A 121 -24.43 3.21 0.20
N VAL A 122 -24.94 1.98 0.32
CA VAL A 122 -24.91 1.25 1.60
C VAL A 122 -23.51 0.79 1.93
N ALA A 123 -22.77 0.27 0.95
CA ALA A 123 -21.36 -0.06 1.11
C ALA A 123 -20.53 1.17 1.47
N TYR A 124 -20.80 2.32 0.84
CA TYR A 124 -20.19 3.60 1.21
C TYR A 124 -20.42 3.93 2.70
N VAL A 125 -21.66 3.88 3.17
CA VAL A 125 -22.01 4.19 4.58
C VAL A 125 -21.29 3.27 5.55
N ARG A 126 -21.23 1.97 5.24
CA ARG A 126 -20.50 0.98 6.07
C ARG A 126 -19.01 1.28 6.11
N PHE A 127 -18.40 1.60 4.98
CA PHE A 127 -16.98 1.96 4.91
C PHE A 127 -16.72 3.26 5.68
N ALA A 128 -17.54 4.28 5.44
CA ALA A 128 -17.45 5.58 6.08
C ALA A 128 -17.61 5.50 7.60
N SER A 129 -18.49 4.63 8.11
CA SER A 129 -18.72 4.46 9.55
C SER A 129 -17.48 3.99 10.32
N VAL A 130 -16.60 3.21 9.67
CA VAL A 130 -15.34 2.77 10.26
C VAL A 130 -14.22 3.77 10.01
N TYR A 131 -14.24 4.40 8.83
CA TYR A 131 -13.14 5.24 8.37
C TYR A 131 -13.19 6.66 8.94
N LEU A 132 -14.38 7.29 8.96
CA LEU A 132 -14.55 8.68 9.41
C LEU A 132 -14.49 8.82 10.92
N ASP A 133 -14.67 7.71 11.68
CA ASP A 133 -14.60 7.71 13.15
C ASP A 133 -15.53 8.77 13.75
N PHE A 134 -16.84 8.66 13.45
CA PHE A 134 -17.85 9.61 13.89
C PHE A 134 -17.87 9.72 15.41
N LYS A 135 -17.86 10.94 15.92
CA LYS A 135 -17.86 11.23 17.35
C LYS A 135 -19.22 10.99 18.00
N ASP A 136 -20.28 11.20 17.24
CA ASP A 136 -21.65 11.00 17.69
C ASP A 136 -22.61 10.60 16.55
N VAL A 137 -23.82 10.23 16.95
CA VAL A 137 -24.89 9.83 16.03
C VAL A 137 -25.34 10.99 15.12
N LYS A 138 -25.15 12.24 15.54
CA LYS A 138 -25.58 13.41 14.75
C LYS A 138 -24.67 13.63 13.55
N GLU A 139 -23.36 13.48 13.72
CA GLU A 139 -22.39 13.51 12.61
C GLU A 139 -22.72 12.42 11.57
N PHE A 140 -22.98 11.21 12.03
CA PHE A 140 -23.39 10.11 11.17
C PHE A 140 -24.70 10.38 10.41
N MET A 141 -25.72 10.93 11.10
CA MET A 141 -26.99 11.29 10.50
C MET A 141 -26.86 12.41 9.46
N ASN A 142 -25.96 13.37 9.67
CA ASN A 142 -25.70 14.42 8.69
C ASN A 142 -25.11 13.84 7.40
N GLU A 143 -24.14 12.93 7.50
CA GLU A 143 -23.56 12.24 6.35
C GLU A 143 -24.63 11.47 5.54
N LEU A 144 -25.54 10.79 6.25
CA LEU A 144 -26.67 10.09 5.61
C LEU A 144 -27.63 11.04 4.90
N ARG A 145 -27.95 12.20 5.49
CA ARG A 145 -28.81 13.24 4.88
C ARG A 145 -28.21 13.78 3.59
N ASP A 146 -26.92 14.03 3.57
CA ASP A 146 -26.21 14.52 2.39
C ASP A 146 -26.16 13.49 1.26
N LEU A 147 -26.06 12.21 1.60
CA LEU A 147 -26.21 11.11 0.64
C LEU A 147 -27.58 11.01 0.00
N VAL A 148 -28.64 11.33 0.75
CA VAL A 148 -30.02 11.32 0.26
C VAL A 148 -30.29 12.54 -0.60
N LYS A 149 -29.87 13.72 -0.18
CA LYS A 149 -30.05 15.01 -0.94
C LYS A 149 -29.35 14.98 -2.29
N ALA A 150 -28.18 14.37 -2.40
CA ALA A 150 -27.48 14.22 -3.68
C ALA A 150 -28.23 13.41 -4.74
N LYS A 151 -29.41 12.82 -4.42
CA LYS A 151 -30.33 12.19 -5.36
C LYS A 151 -31.32 13.14 -6.03
N SER A 152 -31.53 14.34 -5.45
CA SER A 152 -32.57 15.27 -5.91
C SER A 152 -32.10 16.26 -6.97
N GLY A 153 -30.82 16.25 -7.35
CA GLY A 153 -30.20 17.21 -8.27
C GLY A 153 -29.82 16.67 -9.65
N GLY A 154 -30.26 15.47 -10.02
CA GLY A 154 -29.96 14.83 -11.31
C GLY A 154 -31.22 14.31 -11.98
N GLN A 155 -31.99 15.18 -12.58
CA GLN A 155 -32.89 14.93 -13.70
C GLN A 155 -32.36 15.65 -14.92
#